data_d2211a7ebbf211f993c6c4de43af0a94
#
_entry.id   d2211a7ebbf211f993c6c4de43af0a94
#
_cell.length_a   1.000
_cell.length_b   1.000
_cell.length_c   1.000
_cell.angle_alpha   90.00
_cell.angle_beta   90.00
_cell.angle_gamma   90.00
#
_symmetry.space_group_name_H-M   'P 1'
#
loop_
_entity.id
_entity.type
_entity.pdbx_description
1 polymer ?
#
loop_
_entity_poly.entity_id
_entity_poly.type
_entity_poly.pdbx_seq_one_letter_code
_entity_poly.pdbx_strand_id
1 'polypeptide(L)'
;LFGGSIMSRPAKAYIDLLALRHNCELANSLAPNSRTMAIVKANAYGHGVLPVAHALEPLVPAFGVTCLEEAVELREGGITKPVCLLEGTFSDDEIPLAAELGFWLSVVNKQQQQSILGASLKTPVTVWICVDSGMHRLGIAVDDIESTYRTLAASRNVASDIVIATHFACADALASDLTYRQLRQFKA
;
A
#
# COMPACT_ATOMS: atom_id res chain seq x y z
N LEU A 1 -27.10 22.15 20.51
CA LEU A 1 -26.80 21.49 21.80
C LEU A 1 -27.36 20.08 21.81
N PHE A 2 -26.69 19.09 21.17
CA PHE A 2 -26.78 17.64 21.43
C PHE A 2 -25.75 16.94 20.53
N GLY A 3 -24.45 17.18 20.82
CA GLY A 3 -23.32 16.52 20.16
C GLY A 3 -22.77 15.37 20.97
N GLY A 4 -23.63 14.52 21.53
CA GLY A 4 -23.21 13.27 22.16
C GLY A 4 -23.77 12.11 21.38
N SER A 5 -22.91 11.33 20.71
CA SER A 5 -23.30 10.06 20.16
C SER A 5 -23.86 9.19 21.27
N ILE A 6 -25.17 8.94 21.29
CA ILE A 6 -25.80 8.01 22.23
C ILE A 6 -25.42 6.61 21.75
N MET A 7 -24.34 6.06 22.28
CA MET A 7 -23.96 4.67 22.04
C MET A 7 -24.90 3.76 22.83
N SER A 8 -25.86 3.16 22.13
CA SER A 8 -26.84 2.25 22.74
C SER A 8 -26.29 0.86 23.06
N ARG A 9 -25.09 0.52 22.53
CA ARG A 9 -24.44 -0.79 22.75
C ARG A 9 -23.45 -0.71 23.89
N PRO A 10 -23.48 -1.66 24.85
CA PRO A 10 -22.54 -1.69 25.96
C PRO A 10 -21.13 -2.19 25.56
N ALA A 11 -20.99 -2.79 24.38
CA ALA A 11 -19.70 -3.28 23.88
C ALA A 11 -18.81 -2.12 23.46
N LYS A 12 -17.56 -2.14 23.95
CA LYS A 12 -16.50 -1.16 23.62
C LYS A 12 -15.25 -1.89 23.18
N ALA A 13 -14.58 -1.37 22.15
CA ALA A 13 -13.24 -1.77 21.78
C ALA A 13 -12.23 -0.78 22.38
N TYR A 14 -11.23 -1.28 23.09
CA TYR A 14 -10.11 -0.51 23.61
C TYR A 14 -8.89 -0.79 22.75
N ILE A 15 -8.38 0.23 22.06
CA ILE A 15 -7.20 0.11 21.19
C ILE A 15 -5.96 0.53 21.98
N ASP A 16 -5.06 -0.42 22.20
CA ASP A 16 -3.79 -0.18 22.89
C ASP A 16 -2.72 0.20 21.85
N LEU A 17 -2.44 1.50 21.73
CA LEU A 17 -1.44 2.03 20.82
C LEU A 17 0.00 1.65 21.21
N LEU A 18 0.27 1.38 22.49
CA LEU A 18 1.59 0.92 22.94
C LEU A 18 1.84 -0.52 22.48
N ALA A 19 0.82 -1.38 22.56
CA ALA A 19 0.90 -2.73 22.02
C ALA A 19 1.11 -2.74 20.51
N LEU A 20 0.45 -1.84 19.76
CA LEU A 20 0.66 -1.68 18.32
C LEU A 20 2.11 -1.25 17.99
N ARG A 21 2.66 -0.29 18.73
CA ARG A 21 4.06 0.13 18.59
C ARG A 21 5.01 -1.03 18.86
N HIS A 22 4.81 -1.75 19.97
CA HIS A 22 5.61 -2.92 20.33
C HIS A 22 5.60 -3.98 19.22
N ASN A 23 4.43 -4.28 18.66
CA ASN A 23 4.29 -5.25 17.56
C ASN A 23 5.03 -4.78 16.29
N CYS A 24 4.99 -3.49 15.99
CA CYS A 24 5.74 -2.92 14.87
C CYS A 24 7.27 -3.03 15.09
N GLU A 25 7.74 -2.71 16.29
CA GLU A 25 9.16 -2.85 16.68
C GLU A 25 9.62 -4.31 16.62
N LEU A 26 8.77 -5.24 17.06
CA LEU A 26 9.04 -6.67 16.93
C LEU A 26 9.15 -7.10 15.47
N ALA A 27 8.20 -6.68 14.62
CA ALA A 27 8.28 -6.98 13.17
C ALA A 27 9.57 -6.43 12.54
N ASN A 28 9.96 -5.20 12.87
CA ASN A 28 11.22 -4.61 12.43
C ASN A 28 12.44 -5.42 12.91
N SER A 29 12.43 -5.92 14.14
CA SER A 29 13.54 -6.71 14.70
C SER A 29 13.68 -8.08 14.04
N LEU A 30 12.59 -8.68 13.58
CA LEU A 30 12.60 -9.98 12.91
C LEU A 30 13.13 -9.90 11.46
N ALA A 31 13.11 -8.70 10.86
CA ALA A 31 13.60 -8.47 9.50
C ALA A 31 14.51 -7.23 9.44
N PRO A 32 15.68 -7.23 10.12
CA PRO A 32 16.50 -6.03 10.32
C PRO A 32 17.08 -5.44 9.03
N ASN A 33 17.16 -6.23 7.96
CA ASN A 33 17.63 -5.78 6.64
C ASN A 33 16.49 -5.34 5.71
N SER A 34 15.25 -5.31 6.22
CA SER A 34 14.06 -4.89 5.47
C SER A 34 13.43 -3.66 6.09
N ARG A 35 12.57 -3.00 5.33
CA ARG A 35 11.77 -1.86 5.81
C ARG A 35 10.31 -2.30 5.93
N THR A 36 9.67 -1.99 7.04
CA THR A 36 8.27 -2.35 7.30
C THR A 36 7.35 -1.22 6.86
N MET A 37 6.44 -1.48 5.92
CA MET A 37 5.33 -0.59 5.60
C MET A 37 4.13 -0.95 6.48
N ALA A 38 3.56 0.02 7.20
CA ALA A 38 2.36 -0.21 7.99
C ALA A 38 1.11 -0.17 7.10
N ILE A 39 0.37 -1.28 7.06
CA ILE A 39 -0.89 -1.36 6.32
C ILE A 39 -2.03 -0.92 7.24
N VAL A 40 -2.66 0.21 6.91
CA VAL A 40 -3.67 0.87 7.74
C VAL A 40 -5.01 1.08 7.01
N LYS A 41 -5.25 0.33 5.95
CA LYS A 41 -6.50 0.34 5.18
C LYS A 41 -7.70 -0.02 6.05
N ALA A 42 -8.92 0.28 5.57
CA ALA A 42 -10.18 0.01 6.24
C ALA A 42 -10.19 0.56 7.68
N ASN A 43 -9.85 1.86 7.83
CA ASN A 43 -9.74 2.55 9.11
C ASN A 43 -8.81 1.83 10.09
N ALA A 44 -7.60 1.44 9.62
CA ALA A 44 -6.65 0.58 10.33
C ALA A 44 -7.29 -0.73 10.82
N TYR A 45 -8.02 -1.41 9.93
CA TYR A 45 -8.80 -2.61 10.25
C TYR A 45 -9.79 -2.38 11.41
N GLY A 46 -10.40 -1.20 11.46
CA GLY A 46 -11.36 -0.79 12.49
C GLY A 46 -10.75 -0.25 13.79
N HIS A 47 -9.42 -0.08 13.85
CA HIS A 47 -8.72 0.41 15.03
C HIS A 47 -8.66 1.95 15.12
N GLY A 48 -9.10 2.65 14.08
CA GLY A 48 -8.99 4.11 13.98
C GLY A 48 -7.70 4.54 13.28
N VAL A 49 -7.82 4.97 12.01
CA VAL A 49 -6.64 5.15 11.14
C VAL A 49 -5.69 6.23 11.64
N LEU A 50 -6.18 7.41 12.04
CA LEU A 50 -5.32 8.51 12.45
C LEU A 50 -4.56 8.24 13.76
N PRO A 51 -5.21 7.78 14.86
CA PRO A 51 -4.47 7.40 16.08
C PRO A 51 -3.42 6.33 15.82
N VAL A 52 -3.74 5.30 15.02
CA VAL A 52 -2.80 4.22 14.67
C VAL A 52 -1.66 4.75 13.82
N ALA A 53 -1.94 5.54 12.78
CA ALA A 53 -0.93 6.09 11.89
C ALA A 53 0.05 7.00 12.66
N HIS A 54 -0.43 7.92 13.49
CA HIS A 54 0.42 8.77 14.33
C HIS A 54 1.30 7.96 15.29
N ALA A 55 0.75 6.89 15.88
CA ALA A 55 1.52 6.04 16.77
C ALA A 55 2.65 5.30 16.05
N LEU A 56 2.43 4.90 14.78
CA LEU A 56 3.38 4.12 13.98
C LEU A 56 4.31 4.98 13.10
N GLU A 57 3.97 6.24 12.80
CA GLU A 57 4.74 7.10 11.88
C GLU A 57 6.24 7.19 12.24
N PRO A 58 6.66 7.26 13.51
CA PRO A 58 8.09 7.26 13.85
C PRO A 58 8.81 5.94 13.58
N LEU A 59 8.07 4.83 13.43
CA LEU A 59 8.61 3.47 13.36
C LEU A 59 8.65 2.90 11.93
N VAL A 60 7.92 3.54 10.99
CA VAL A 60 7.79 3.03 9.62
C VAL A 60 8.19 4.09 8.60
N PRO A 61 8.74 3.69 7.44
CA PRO A 61 9.06 4.60 6.35
C PRO A 61 7.84 4.99 5.51
N ALA A 62 6.77 4.21 5.52
CA ALA A 62 5.59 4.41 4.68
C ALA A 62 4.36 3.71 5.25
N PHE A 63 3.19 4.12 4.75
CA PHE A 63 1.90 3.49 5.00
C PHE A 63 1.32 2.89 3.72
N GLY A 64 0.46 1.87 3.87
CA GLY A 64 -0.30 1.29 2.75
C GLY A 64 -1.79 1.33 3.05
N VAL A 65 -2.55 1.79 2.07
CA VAL A 65 -4.01 1.87 2.10
C VAL A 65 -4.62 1.29 0.82
N THR A 66 -5.94 1.16 0.74
CA THR A 66 -6.60 0.58 -0.43
C THR A 66 -6.86 1.59 -1.53
N CYS A 67 -7.40 2.76 -1.19
CA CYS A 67 -7.94 3.73 -2.13
C CYS A 67 -7.46 5.16 -1.83
N LEU A 68 -7.76 6.07 -2.76
CA LEU A 68 -7.35 7.47 -2.69
C LEU A 68 -7.91 8.19 -1.46
N GLU A 69 -9.17 7.93 -1.11
CA GLU A 69 -9.85 8.59 0.01
C GLU A 69 -9.16 8.28 1.33
N GLU A 70 -8.75 7.02 1.56
CA GLU A 70 -8.00 6.63 2.75
C GLU A 70 -6.62 7.32 2.81
N ALA A 71 -5.96 7.50 1.66
CA ALA A 71 -4.69 8.20 1.59
C ALA A 71 -4.84 9.70 1.86
N VAL A 72 -5.90 10.31 1.34
CA VAL A 72 -6.23 11.73 1.59
C VAL A 72 -6.54 11.93 3.07
N GLU A 73 -7.33 11.05 3.71
CA GLU A 73 -7.61 11.12 5.15
C GLU A 73 -6.31 11.11 5.98
N LEU A 74 -5.35 10.28 5.64
CA LEU A 74 -4.04 10.28 6.30
C LEU A 74 -3.30 11.60 6.10
N ARG A 75 -3.32 12.16 4.89
CA ARG A 75 -2.63 13.40 4.57
C ARG A 75 -3.27 14.59 5.29
N GLU A 76 -4.61 14.68 5.29
CA GLU A 76 -5.38 15.70 6.02
C GLU A 76 -5.20 15.56 7.54
N GLY A 77 -5.03 14.33 8.03
CA GLY A 77 -4.68 14.03 9.42
C GLY A 77 -3.24 14.36 9.81
N GLY A 78 -2.44 14.92 8.90
CA GLY A 78 -1.07 15.39 9.18
C GLY A 78 0.03 14.34 9.00
N ILE A 79 -0.28 13.15 8.48
CA ILE A 79 0.74 12.15 8.16
C ILE A 79 1.57 12.63 6.97
N THR A 80 2.88 12.71 7.16
CA THR A 80 3.85 13.22 6.17
C THR A 80 4.58 12.12 5.43
N LYS A 81 4.63 10.93 5.98
CA LYS A 81 5.28 9.77 5.35
C LYS A 81 4.61 9.39 4.01
N PRO A 82 5.35 8.77 3.09
CA PRO A 82 4.78 8.21 1.88
C PRO A 82 3.58 7.29 2.16
N VAL A 83 2.57 7.35 1.30
CA VAL A 83 1.39 6.49 1.35
C VAL A 83 1.27 5.76 0.02
N CYS A 84 1.16 4.44 0.07
CA CYS A 84 1.00 3.58 -1.11
C CYS A 84 -0.46 3.17 -1.27
N LEU A 85 -1.04 3.43 -2.44
CA LEU A 85 -2.33 2.88 -2.86
C LEU A 85 -2.11 1.45 -3.36
N LEU A 86 -2.43 0.46 -2.51
CA LEU A 86 -2.10 -0.96 -2.75
C LEU A 86 -2.84 -1.58 -3.93
N GLU A 87 -3.98 -1.02 -4.32
CA GLU A 87 -4.76 -1.44 -5.49
C GLU A 87 -4.62 -0.46 -6.66
N GLY A 88 -3.78 0.58 -6.51
CA GLY A 88 -3.66 1.68 -7.47
C GLY A 88 -4.84 2.63 -7.42
N THR A 89 -5.15 3.28 -8.54
CA THR A 89 -6.31 4.16 -8.71
C THR A 89 -7.45 3.39 -9.38
N PHE A 90 -8.68 3.75 -9.02
CA PHE A 90 -9.89 3.15 -9.60
C PHE A 90 -10.40 3.93 -10.83
N SER A 91 -9.98 5.19 -10.96
CA SER A 91 -10.29 6.03 -12.13
C SER A 91 -9.10 6.88 -12.54
N ASP A 92 -9.11 7.35 -13.80
CA ASP A 92 -7.99 8.10 -14.37
C ASP A 92 -7.85 9.50 -13.77
N ASP A 93 -8.94 10.10 -13.29
CA ASP A 93 -9.00 11.41 -12.66
C ASP A 93 -8.39 11.44 -11.24
N GLU A 94 -8.20 10.31 -10.61
CA GLU A 94 -7.50 10.19 -9.33
C GLU A 94 -5.97 10.39 -9.47
N ILE A 95 -5.39 10.04 -10.63
CA ILE A 95 -3.94 10.00 -10.83
C ILE A 95 -3.28 11.39 -10.63
N PRO A 96 -3.83 12.49 -11.17
CA PRO A 96 -3.24 13.81 -10.95
C PRO A 96 -3.21 14.23 -9.47
N LEU A 97 -4.27 13.95 -8.72
CA LEU A 97 -4.33 14.24 -7.28
C LEU A 97 -3.35 13.36 -6.49
N ALA A 98 -3.27 12.07 -6.82
CA ALA A 98 -2.31 11.17 -6.20
C ALA A 98 -0.86 11.63 -6.43
N ALA A 99 -0.54 12.11 -7.64
CA ALA A 99 0.75 12.69 -7.97
C ALA A 99 1.04 13.99 -7.19
N GLU A 100 0.06 14.87 -7.07
CA GLU A 100 0.18 16.15 -6.35
C GLU A 100 0.42 15.93 -4.84
N LEU A 101 -0.25 14.93 -4.25
CA LEU A 101 -0.12 14.59 -2.83
C LEU A 101 1.06 13.64 -2.54
N GLY A 102 1.81 13.24 -3.56
CA GLY A 102 3.00 12.39 -3.44
C GLY A 102 2.69 10.96 -3.01
N PHE A 103 1.54 10.43 -3.42
CA PHE A 103 1.20 9.03 -3.16
C PHE A 103 1.92 8.09 -4.13
N TRP A 104 2.21 6.88 -3.66
CA TRP A 104 2.74 5.80 -4.46
C TRP A 104 1.60 4.99 -5.05
N LEU A 105 1.69 4.61 -6.32
CA LEU A 105 0.64 3.90 -7.02
C LEU A 105 1.07 2.48 -7.35
N SER A 106 0.30 1.49 -6.88
CA SER A 106 0.43 0.13 -7.41
C SER A 106 -0.13 0.05 -8.82
N VAL A 107 0.54 -0.71 -9.66
CA VAL A 107 0.08 -1.11 -11.00
C VAL A 107 -0.18 -2.60 -10.96
N VAL A 108 -1.46 -2.98 -11.00
CA VAL A 108 -1.91 -4.36 -10.86
C VAL A 108 -2.50 -4.93 -12.16
N ASN A 109 -2.64 -4.09 -13.19
CA ASN A 109 -3.14 -4.49 -14.51
C ASN A 109 -2.67 -3.53 -15.62
N LYS A 110 -2.88 -3.94 -16.88
CA LYS A 110 -2.48 -3.13 -18.06
C LYS A 110 -3.28 -1.84 -18.21
N GLN A 111 -4.52 -1.79 -17.75
CA GLN A 111 -5.33 -0.57 -17.81
C GLN A 111 -4.73 0.52 -16.93
N GLN A 112 -4.39 0.23 -15.68
CA GLN A 112 -3.73 1.20 -14.79
C GLN A 112 -2.38 1.66 -15.35
N GLN A 113 -1.60 0.75 -15.94
CA GLN A 113 -0.39 1.14 -16.66
C GLN A 113 -0.69 2.19 -17.74
N GLN A 114 -1.68 1.94 -18.60
CA GLN A 114 -2.06 2.87 -19.67
C GLN A 114 -2.57 4.21 -19.14
N SER A 115 -3.37 4.18 -18.07
CA SER A 115 -3.88 5.38 -17.41
C SER A 115 -2.75 6.28 -16.90
N ILE A 116 -1.74 5.72 -16.25
CA ILE A 116 -0.55 6.47 -15.79
C ILE A 116 0.23 7.04 -16.98
N LEU A 117 0.44 6.24 -18.04
CA LEU A 117 1.17 6.68 -19.24
C LEU A 117 0.46 7.82 -19.96
N GLY A 118 -0.87 7.79 -20.02
CA GLY A 118 -1.72 8.81 -20.67
C GLY A 118 -2.00 10.04 -19.81
N ALA A 119 -1.68 10.02 -18.53
CA ALA A 119 -2.01 11.10 -17.61
C ALA A 119 -1.20 12.39 -17.91
N SER A 120 -1.79 13.53 -17.64
CA SER A 120 -1.13 14.83 -17.71
C SER A 120 -0.66 15.25 -16.32
N LEU A 121 0.57 14.86 -15.98
CA LEU A 121 1.13 15.08 -14.64
C LEU A 121 2.15 16.22 -14.63
N LYS A 122 2.14 17.03 -13.57
CA LYS A 122 3.15 18.03 -13.24
C LYS A 122 4.36 17.41 -12.54
N THR A 123 4.10 16.36 -11.74
CA THR A 123 5.09 15.65 -10.94
C THR A 123 4.97 14.16 -11.24
N PRO A 124 6.06 13.42 -11.49
CA PRO A 124 5.98 11.98 -11.71
C PRO A 124 5.55 11.24 -10.46
N VAL A 125 4.86 10.12 -10.64
CA VAL A 125 4.44 9.23 -9.54
C VAL A 125 5.45 8.12 -9.32
N THR A 126 5.65 7.74 -8.06
CA THR A 126 6.36 6.49 -7.71
C THR A 126 5.44 5.31 -7.94
N VAL A 127 5.91 4.33 -8.70
CA VAL A 127 5.12 3.17 -9.10
C VAL A 127 5.61 1.90 -8.43
N TRP A 128 4.66 1.08 -7.99
CA TRP A 128 4.85 -0.27 -7.49
C TRP A 128 4.23 -1.26 -8.47
N ILE A 129 5.03 -1.97 -9.27
CA ILE A 129 4.53 -3.02 -10.16
C ILE A 129 4.26 -4.27 -9.33
N CYS A 130 2.99 -4.63 -9.21
CA CYS A 130 2.58 -5.83 -8.48
C CYS A 130 2.60 -7.04 -9.41
N VAL A 131 3.37 -8.06 -9.03
CA VAL A 131 3.51 -9.33 -9.76
C VAL A 131 2.52 -10.35 -9.21
N ASP A 132 1.71 -10.94 -10.06
CA ASP A 132 0.98 -12.16 -9.69
C ASP A 132 1.91 -13.36 -9.75
N SER A 133 2.51 -13.69 -8.64
CA SER A 133 3.42 -14.82 -8.49
C SER A 133 2.70 -16.14 -8.14
N GLY A 134 1.35 -16.15 -8.17
CA GLY A 134 0.57 -17.37 -7.92
C GLY A 134 -0.57 -17.25 -6.92
N MET A 135 -0.96 -16.04 -6.51
CA MET A 135 -2.18 -15.81 -5.73
C MET A 135 -3.42 -15.66 -6.61
N HIS A 136 -3.25 -15.15 -7.85
CA HIS A 136 -4.29 -14.98 -8.86
C HIS A 136 -5.47 -14.10 -8.41
N ARG A 137 -5.17 -13.03 -7.68
CA ARG A 137 -6.15 -12.02 -7.26
C ARG A 137 -5.95 -10.69 -7.97
N LEU A 138 -4.74 -10.14 -7.88
CA LEU A 138 -4.29 -8.90 -8.50
C LEU A 138 -2.83 -9.06 -8.93
N GLY A 139 -2.44 -8.34 -9.94
CA GLY A 139 -1.04 -8.30 -10.38
C GLY A 139 -0.87 -8.55 -11.87
N ILE A 140 0.28 -8.11 -12.36
CA ILE A 140 0.75 -8.35 -13.73
C ILE A 140 1.30 -9.78 -13.80
N ALA A 141 0.99 -10.51 -14.87
CA ALA A 141 1.55 -11.83 -15.10
C ALA A 141 3.08 -11.77 -15.20
N VAL A 142 3.78 -12.79 -14.70
CA VAL A 142 5.25 -12.83 -14.66
C VAL A 142 5.86 -12.54 -16.02
N ASP A 143 5.33 -13.15 -17.09
CA ASP A 143 5.81 -12.98 -18.46
C ASP A 143 5.68 -11.52 -19.01
N ASP A 144 4.80 -10.73 -18.42
CA ASP A 144 4.54 -9.34 -18.84
C ASP A 144 5.35 -8.31 -18.02
N ILE A 145 6.06 -8.71 -16.96
CA ILE A 145 6.73 -7.80 -16.03
C ILE A 145 7.83 -6.99 -16.70
N GLU A 146 8.70 -7.62 -17.48
CA GLU A 146 9.79 -6.93 -18.14
C GLU A 146 9.27 -5.85 -19.09
N SER A 147 8.27 -6.17 -19.90
CA SER A 147 7.65 -5.22 -20.82
C SER A 147 6.94 -4.07 -20.11
N THR A 148 6.24 -4.37 -19.02
CA THR A 148 5.57 -3.38 -18.16
C THR A 148 6.58 -2.44 -17.52
N TYR A 149 7.65 -3.00 -16.94
CA TYR A 149 8.73 -2.21 -16.33
C TYR A 149 9.38 -1.26 -17.36
N ARG A 150 9.81 -1.78 -18.50
CA ARG A 150 10.46 -0.96 -19.55
C ARG A 150 9.56 0.18 -20.02
N THR A 151 8.28 -0.09 -20.19
CA THR A 151 7.31 0.91 -20.66
C THR A 151 7.10 2.00 -19.61
N LEU A 152 6.95 1.64 -18.34
CA LEU A 152 6.79 2.59 -17.24
C LEU A 152 8.08 3.40 -17.00
N ALA A 153 9.24 2.74 -17.01
CA ALA A 153 10.53 3.38 -16.80
C ALA A 153 10.90 4.40 -17.91
N ALA A 154 10.36 4.25 -19.12
CA ALA A 154 10.54 5.20 -20.21
C ALA A 154 9.59 6.40 -20.13
N SER A 155 8.64 6.42 -19.22
CA SER A 155 7.61 7.47 -19.12
C SER A 155 8.06 8.60 -18.21
N ARG A 156 7.87 9.84 -18.68
CA ARG A 156 8.05 11.06 -17.87
C ARG A 156 7.08 11.17 -16.69
N ASN A 157 5.98 10.40 -16.71
CA ASN A 157 4.96 10.39 -15.66
C ASN A 157 5.36 9.50 -14.47
N VAL A 158 6.43 8.71 -14.60
CA VAL A 158 6.87 7.75 -13.59
C VAL A 158 8.22 8.19 -13.03
N ALA A 159 8.36 8.17 -11.73
CA ALA A 159 9.62 8.45 -11.05
C ALA A 159 10.67 7.36 -11.37
N SER A 160 11.95 7.69 -11.23
CA SER A 160 13.06 6.77 -11.54
C SER A 160 13.05 5.49 -10.70
N ASP A 161 12.52 5.59 -9.49
CA ASP A 161 12.49 4.48 -8.54
C ASP A 161 11.17 3.69 -8.69
N ILE A 162 11.23 2.60 -9.45
CA ILE A 162 10.13 1.65 -9.59
C ILE A 162 10.36 0.48 -8.64
N VAL A 163 9.34 0.16 -7.85
CA VAL A 163 9.36 -0.99 -6.94
C VAL A 163 8.65 -2.17 -7.59
N ILE A 164 9.24 -3.36 -7.48
CA ILE A 164 8.59 -4.62 -7.87
C ILE A 164 8.10 -5.29 -6.58
N ALA A 165 6.82 -5.62 -6.52
CA ALA A 165 6.17 -6.20 -5.36
C ALA A 165 5.37 -7.44 -5.71
N THR A 166 5.14 -8.30 -4.73
CA THR A 166 4.18 -9.43 -4.83
C THR A 166 3.47 -9.65 -3.51
N HIS A 167 2.36 -10.37 -3.55
CA HIS A 167 1.60 -10.74 -2.36
C HIS A 167 1.56 -12.26 -2.21
N PHE A 168 1.99 -12.76 -1.04
CA PHE A 168 1.91 -14.19 -0.74
C PHE A 168 0.50 -14.57 -0.27
N ALA A 169 -0.05 -15.64 -0.85
CA ALA A 169 -1.42 -16.06 -0.58
C ALA A 169 -1.64 -16.64 0.82
N CYS A 170 -0.61 -17.31 1.37
CA CYS A 170 -0.71 -18.03 2.63
C CYS A 170 0.65 -18.10 3.37
N ALA A 171 1.28 -16.94 3.60
CA ALA A 171 2.58 -16.87 4.27
C ALA A 171 2.55 -17.38 5.72
N ASP A 172 1.38 -17.41 6.34
CA ASP A 172 1.10 -17.91 7.69
C ASP A 172 0.85 -19.44 7.75
N ALA A 173 0.66 -20.11 6.61
CA ALA A 173 0.39 -21.54 6.53
C ALA A 173 1.70 -22.35 6.45
N LEU A 174 2.31 -22.67 7.58
CA LEU A 174 3.61 -23.35 7.66
C LEU A 174 3.65 -24.72 6.94
N ALA A 175 2.51 -25.40 6.80
CA ALA A 175 2.41 -26.68 6.11
C ALA A 175 2.30 -26.55 4.58
N SER A 176 2.15 -25.32 4.05
CA SER A 176 2.01 -25.07 2.61
C SER A 176 3.36 -24.70 1.98
N ASP A 177 3.66 -25.25 0.81
CA ASP A 177 4.83 -24.87 0.01
C ASP A 177 4.56 -23.68 -0.93
N LEU A 178 3.32 -23.16 -0.95
CA LEU A 178 2.88 -22.12 -1.89
C LEU A 178 3.73 -20.86 -1.80
N THR A 179 4.05 -20.40 -0.58
CA THR A 179 4.92 -19.24 -0.36
C THR A 179 6.30 -19.42 -1.03
N TYR A 180 6.91 -20.59 -0.91
CA TYR A 180 8.18 -20.91 -1.57
C TYR A 180 8.06 -20.97 -3.09
N ARG A 181 6.95 -21.48 -3.62
CA ARG A 181 6.68 -21.49 -5.06
C ARG A 181 6.52 -20.06 -5.58
N GLN A 182 5.73 -19.23 -4.91
CA GLN A 182 5.56 -17.82 -5.25
C GLN A 182 6.90 -17.04 -5.19
N LEU A 183 7.71 -17.27 -4.16
CA LEU A 183 9.01 -16.63 -4.02
C LEU A 183 9.96 -17.01 -5.16
N ARG A 184 9.98 -18.29 -5.58
CA ARG A 184 10.80 -18.71 -6.72
C ARG A 184 10.36 -18.02 -8.00
N GLN A 185 9.05 -17.95 -8.24
CA GLN A 185 8.48 -17.32 -9.42
C GLN A 185 8.74 -15.80 -9.44
N PHE A 186 8.71 -15.15 -8.28
CA PHE A 186 9.02 -13.74 -8.15
C PHE A 186 10.50 -13.41 -8.39
N LYS A 187 11.41 -14.35 -8.12
CA LYS A 187 12.86 -14.18 -8.28
C LYS A 187 13.40 -14.57 -9.66
N ALA A 188 12.60 -15.26 -10.46
CA ALA A 188 12.98 -15.69 -11.80
C ALA A 188 12.96 -14.55 -12.80
#